data_ef73d5424905ca0946d0669260a4d8b6
#
_entry.id   ef73d5424905ca0946d0669260a4d8b6
#
_cell.length_a   1.000
_cell.length_b   1.000
_cell.length_c   1.000
_cell.angle_alpha   90.00
_cell.angle_beta   90.00
_cell.angle_gamma   90.00
#
_symmetry.space_group_name_H-M   'P 1'
#
loop_
_entity.id
_entity.type
_entity.pdbx_description
1 polymer ?
#
loop_
_entity_poly.entity_id
_entity_poly.type
_entity_poly.pdbx_seq_one_letter_code
_entity_poly.pdbx_strand_id
1 'polypeptide(L)'
;PMGSDGGSIALEPKVNLRSQFVPQGIGADLIATIGGYTREDVDGFALESHKRAAKATKKGYFKSIVPIYDQSGLHILSKDENIRSDATIEALSALKPSFKKMGELGYDAMAIRKYSEIEIINHIHTAGNSSAIVDGASVVLIGSGNKGRELGLSPKAKIISAATVSTDP
;
A
#
# COMPACT_ATOMS: atom_id res chain seq x y z
N PRO A 1 5.09 15.89 0.18
CA PRO A 1 5.47 14.68 0.92
C PRO A 1 4.97 14.73 2.35
N MET A 2 4.62 13.59 2.94
CA MET A 2 4.23 13.56 4.36
C MET A 2 5.34 14.14 5.22
N GLY A 3 5.02 15.14 6.06
CA GLY A 3 5.96 15.76 6.96
C GLY A 3 6.81 16.89 6.38
N SER A 4 6.55 17.34 5.15
CA SER A 4 7.31 18.46 4.54
C SER A 4 7.14 19.81 5.26
N ASP A 5 6.03 19.98 6.00
CA ASP A 5 5.69 21.23 6.68
C ASP A 5 5.86 21.17 8.22
N GLY A 6 6.92 20.55 8.69
CA GLY A 6 7.26 20.53 10.12
C GLY A 6 6.88 19.27 10.87
N GLY A 7 6.67 18.16 10.18
CA GLY A 7 6.40 16.86 10.77
C GLY A 7 4.94 16.43 10.70
N SER A 8 4.68 15.20 11.11
CA SER A 8 3.33 14.64 11.13
C SER A 8 2.61 15.06 12.42
N ILE A 9 1.48 15.73 12.29
CA ILE A 9 0.58 16.04 13.41
C ILE A 9 0.23 14.79 14.24
N ALA A 10 0.11 13.64 13.58
CA ALA A 10 -0.17 12.37 14.24
C ALA A 10 0.95 11.88 15.17
N LEU A 11 2.17 12.39 15.01
CA LEU A 11 3.32 12.08 15.88
C LEU A 11 3.49 13.09 17.02
N GLU A 12 2.70 14.17 17.04
CA GLU A 12 2.68 15.09 18.19
C GLU A 12 2.12 14.34 19.40
N PRO A 13 2.86 14.26 20.56
CA PRO A 13 2.49 13.35 21.66
C PRO A 13 1.08 13.54 22.21
N LYS A 14 0.59 14.77 22.30
CA LYS A 14 -0.76 15.06 22.82
C LYS A 14 -1.86 14.62 21.84
N VAL A 15 -1.62 14.78 20.54
CA VAL A 15 -2.54 14.33 19.49
C VAL A 15 -2.52 12.81 19.39
N ASN A 16 -1.32 12.23 19.37
CA ASN A 16 -1.12 10.79 19.31
C ASN A 16 -1.82 10.07 20.47
N LEU A 17 -1.63 10.55 21.70
CA LEU A 17 -2.26 9.95 22.88
C LEU A 17 -3.79 9.99 22.85
N ARG A 18 -4.37 11.06 22.28
CA ARG A 18 -5.83 11.21 22.16
C ARG A 18 -6.42 10.42 21.00
N SER A 19 -5.76 10.40 19.86
CA SER A 19 -6.20 9.69 18.66
C SER A 19 -5.89 8.20 18.68
N GLN A 20 -5.03 7.75 19.62
CA GLN A 20 -4.52 6.37 19.67
C GLN A 20 -3.88 5.94 18.34
N PHE A 21 -3.34 6.91 17.60
CA PHE A 21 -2.73 6.66 16.31
C PHE A 21 -1.53 5.72 16.44
N VAL A 22 -1.52 4.69 15.62
CA VAL A 22 -0.36 3.83 15.39
C VAL A 22 0.06 3.91 13.91
N PRO A 23 1.37 3.84 13.61
CA PRO A 23 1.84 3.76 12.23
C PRO A 23 1.21 2.58 11.48
N GLN A 24 0.97 2.75 10.18
CA GLN A 24 0.28 1.77 9.34
C GLN A 24 0.89 0.36 9.43
N GLY A 25 2.22 0.24 9.53
CA GLY A 25 2.89 -1.05 9.66
C GLY A 25 2.60 -1.77 10.97
N ILE A 26 2.42 -1.04 12.07
CA ILE A 26 1.99 -1.60 13.37
C ILE A 26 0.55 -2.09 13.26
N GLY A 27 -0.33 -1.30 12.61
CA GLY A 27 -1.71 -1.74 12.33
C GLY A 27 -1.78 -2.99 11.47
N ALA A 28 -0.91 -3.11 10.47
CA ALA A 28 -0.82 -4.31 9.63
C ALA A 28 -0.37 -5.54 10.44
N ASP A 29 0.67 -5.41 11.28
CA ASP A 29 1.13 -6.49 12.15
C ASP A 29 0.07 -6.88 13.19
N LEU A 30 -0.67 -5.90 13.73
CA LEU A 30 -1.79 -6.14 14.64
C LEU A 30 -2.91 -6.95 13.94
N ILE A 31 -3.33 -6.54 12.74
CA ILE A 31 -4.34 -7.27 11.96
C ILE A 31 -3.88 -8.71 11.69
N ALA A 32 -2.62 -8.89 11.32
CA ALA A 32 -2.05 -10.21 11.10
C ALA A 32 -2.05 -11.05 12.37
N THR A 33 -1.72 -10.45 13.51
CA THR A 33 -1.74 -11.13 14.82
C THR A 33 -3.15 -11.57 15.20
N ILE A 34 -4.13 -10.67 15.08
CA ILE A 34 -5.56 -10.97 15.37
C ILE A 34 -6.08 -12.08 14.44
N GLY A 35 -5.74 -11.99 13.15
CA GLY A 35 -6.17 -12.98 12.14
C GLY A 35 -5.40 -14.29 12.17
N GLY A 36 -4.35 -14.42 12.99
CA GLY A 36 -3.50 -15.62 13.06
C GLY A 36 -2.68 -15.86 11.79
N TYR A 37 -2.43 -14.80 10.99
CA TYR A 37 -1.60 -14.92 9.78
C TYR A 37 -0.14 -15.09 10.13
N THR A 38 0.51 -15.98 9.40
CA THR A 38 1.93 -16.27 9.56
C THR A 38 2.80 -15.44 8.61
N ARG A 39 4.10 -15.48 8.80
CA ARG A 39 5.07 -14.89 7.89
C ARG A 39 4.98 -15.53 6.49
N GLU A 40 4.78 -16.83 6.43
CA GLU A 40 4.63 -17.58 5.18
C GLU A 40 3.40 -17.14 4.40
N ASP A 41 2.29 -16.84 5.08
CA ASP A 41 1.05 -16.37 4.44
C ASP A 41 1.27 -15.04 3.73
N VAL A 42 1.86 -14.05 4.41
CA VAL A 42 2.07 -12.72 3.84
C VAL A 42 3.17 -12.71 2.78
N ASP A 43 4.24 -13.50 2.94
CA ASP A 43 5.28 -13.66 1.93
C ASP A 43 4.74 -14.39 0.69
N GLY A 44 3.91 -15.43 0.87
CA GLY A 44 3.24 -16.15 -0.22
C GLY A 44 2.30 -15.24 -1.00
N PHE A 45 1.55 -14.39 -0.32
CA PHE A 45 0.68 -13.39 -0.96
C PHE A 45 1.49 -12.39 -1.80
N ALA A 46 2.59 -11.85 -1.25
CA ALA A 46 3.47 -10.93 -1.95
C ALA A 46 4.11 -11.56 -3.18
N LEU A 47 4.61 -12.79 -3.05
CA LEU A 47 5.19 -13.55 -4.16
C LEU A 47 4.19 -13.75 -5.30
N GLU A 48 2.96 -14.14 -4.98
CA GLU A 48 1.90 -14.32 -5.97
C GLU A 48 1.53 -12.98 -6.64
N SER A 49 1.50 -11.89 -5.88
CA SER A 49 1.28 -10.54 -6.42
C SER A 49 2.33 -10.17 -7.46
N HIS A 50 3.63 -10.37 -7.16
CA HIS A 50 4.71 -10.13 -8.11
C HIS A 50 4.60 -11.00 -9.36
N LYS A 51 4.29 -12.30 -9.21
CA LYS A 51 4.08 -13.22 -10.33
C LYS A 51 2.96 -12.77 -11.25
N ARG A 52 1.82 -12.36 -10.68
CA ARG A 52 0.67 -11.85 -11.45
C ARG A 52 1.00 -10.57 -12.19
N ALA A 53 1.64 -9.62 -11.52
CA ALA A 53 2.06 -8.36 -12.12
C ALA A 53 3.08 -8.57 -13.25
N ALA A 54 4.08 -9.41 -13.06
CA ALA A 54 5.06 -9.76 -14.09
C ALA A 54 4.39 -10.43 -15.31
N LYS A 55 3.48 -11.38 -15.07
CA LYS A 55 2.71 -12.03 -16.13
C LYS A 55 1.85 -11.03 -16.91
N ALA A 56 1.17 -10.11 -16.23
CA ALA A 56 0.35 -9.08 -16.83
C ALA A 56 1.18 -8.12 -17.70
N THR A 57 2.35 -7.71 -17.18
CA THR A 57 3.32 -6.88 -17.91
C THR A 57 3.79 -7.60 -19.20
N LYS A 58 4.24 -8.86 -19.06
CA LYS A 58 4.70 -9.66 -20.21
C LYS A 58 3.61 -9.85 -21.28
N LYS A 59 2.34 -9.95 -20.87
CA LYS A 59 1.20 -10.07 -21.77
C LYS A 59 0.68 -8.74 -22.32
N GLY A 60 1.27 -7.60 -21.95
CA GLY A 60 0.87 -6.28 -22.41
C GLY A 60 -0.53 -5.85 -21.93
N TYR A 61 -0.94 -6.30 -20.74
CA TYR A 61 -2.27 -5.94 -20.21
C TYR A 61 -2.34 -4.50 -19.70
N PHE A 62 -1.21 -3.89 -19.32
CA PHE A 62 -1.13 -2.52 -18.82
C PHE A 62 -1.09 -1.49 -19.95
N LYS A 63 -2.20 -1.37 -20.69
CA LYS A 63 -2.32 -0.47 -21.85
C LYS A 63 -2.49 1.02 -21.46
N SER A 64 -2.74 1.30 -20.20
CA SER A 64 -2.95 2.66 -19.68
C SER A 64 -1.67 3.33 -19.16
N ILE A 65 -0.55 2.61 -19.14
CA ILE A 65 0.73 3.20 -18.75
C ILE A 65 1.20 4.13 -19.85
N VAL A 66 1.45 5.39 -19.46
CA VAL A 66 1.96 6.45 -20.37
C VAL A 66 3.45 6.59 -20.15
N PRO A 67 4.29 6.44 -21.19
CA PRO A 67 5.72 6.71 -21.08
C PRO A 67 6.00 8.16 -20.68
N ILE A 68 7.00 8.34 -19.82
CA ILE A 68 7.42 9.65 -19.33
C ILE A 68 8.70 10.05 -20.04
N TYR A 69 8.72 11.29 -20.48
CA TYR A 69 9.85 11.93 -21.13
C TYR A 69 10.21 13.21 -20.37
N ASP A 70 11.46 13.61 -20.42
CA ASP A 70 11.88 14.92 -19.92
C ASP A 70 11.50 16.06 -20.90
N GLN A 71 11.85 17.29 -20.54
CA GLN A 71 11.58 18.46 -21.37
C GLN A 71 12.33 18.46 -22.70
N SER A 72 13.43 17.71 -22.80
CA SER A 72 14.21 17.56 -24.04
C SER A 72 13.72 16.41 -24.95
N GLY A 73 12.72 15.65 -24.48
CA GLY A 73 12.19 14.50 -25.19
C GLY A 73 12.94 13.19 -24.90
N LEU A 74 13.87 13.19 -23.94
CA LEU A 74 14.55 11.98 -23.51
C LEU A 74 13.59 11.09 -22.72
N HIS A 75 13.51 9.82 -23.09
CA HIS A 75 12.69 8.82 -22.39
C HIS A 75 13.24 8.55 -20.98
N ILE A 76 12.38 8.69 -19.97
CA ILE A 76 12.73 8.48 -18.56
C ILE A 76 12.18 7.14 -18.06
N LEU A 77 10.88 6.89 -18.24
CA LEU A 77 10.20 5.74 -17.65
C LEU A 77 9.02 5.28 -18.52
N SER A 78 8.86 3.97 -18.69
CA SER A 78 7.73 3.39 -19.43
C SER A 78 7.14 2.13 -18.79
N LYS A 79 7.64 1.73 -17.63
CA LYS A 79 7.20 0.52 -16.94
C LYS A 79 7.27 0.68 -15.42
N ASP A 80 6.50 -0.12 -14.71
CA ASP A 80 6.63 -0.26 -13.26
C ASP A 80 7.95 -0.96 -12.92
N GLU A 81 8.83 -0.29 -12.18
CA GLU A 81 10.14 -0.81 -11.76
C GLU A 81 10.09 -1.63 -10.48
N ASN A 82 8.93 -1.65 -9.78
CA ASN A 82 8.79 -2.37 -8.52
C ASN A 82 8.37 -3.83 -8.70
N ILE A 83 8.03 -4.26 -9.90
CA ILE A 83 7.66 -5.65 -10.18
C ILE A 83 8.92 -6.51 -10.18
N ARG A 84 9.04 -7.38 -9.17
CA ARG A 84 10.14 -8.31 -9.02
C ARG A 84 9.75 -9.67 -9.59
N SER A 85 10.02 -9.88 -10.89
CA SER A 85 9.67 -11.12 -11.59
C SER A 85 10.47 -12.34 -11.11
N ASP A 86 11.59 -12.11 -10.46
CA ASP A 86 12.55 -13.08 -9.91
C ASP A 86 12.42 -13.29 -8.40
N ALA A 87 11.38 -12.71 -7.78
CA ALA A 87 11.12 -12.91 -6.35
C ALA A 87 10.94 -14.41 -6.03
N THR A 88 11.52 -14.84 -4.92
CA THR A 88 11.37 -16.21 -4.38
C THR A 88 10.95 -16.18 -2.94
N ILE A 89 10.34 -17.27 -2.46
CA ILE A 89 9.90 -17.35 -1.07
C ILE A 89 11.09 -17.33 -0.10
N GLU A 90 12.22 -17.94 -0.49
CA GLU A 90 13.44 -17.97 0.28
C GLU A 90 14.03 -16.56 0.47
N ALA A 91 14.03 -15.76 -0.59
CA ALA A 91 14.49 -14.38 -0.54
C ALA A 91 13.59 -13.49 0.33
N LEU A 92 12.27 -13.69 0.26
CA LEU A 92 11.31 -12.96 1.10
C LEU A 92 11.45 -13.35 2.56
N SER A 93 11.51 -14.64 2.88
CA SER A 93 11.61 -15.15 4.25
C SER A 93 12.89 -14.71 4.98
N ALA A 94 13.97 -14.46 4.24
CA ALA A 94 15.23 -13.97 4.79
C ALA A 94 15.18 -12.50 5.26
N LEU A 95 14.16 -11.74 4.87
CA LEU A 95 14.04 -10.34 5.25
C LEU A 95 13.63 -10.17 6.72
N LYS A 96 14.18 -9.14 7.36
CA LYS A 96 13.84 -8.80 8.75
C LYS A 96 12.52 -8.05 8.81
N PRO A 97 11.71 -8.23 9.89
CA PRO A 97 10.52 -7.42 10.14
C PRO A 97 10.85 -5.93 10.15
N SER A 98 10.07 -5.14 9.40
CA SER A 98 10.33 -3.71 9.20
C SER A 98 9.87 -2.85 10.37
N PHE A 99 8.83 -3.29 11.09
CA PHE A 99 8.13 -2.43 12.06
C PHE A 99 8.43 -2.78 13.52
N LYS A 100 9.18 -3.85 13.79
CA LYS A 100 9.52 -4.29 15.16
C LYS A 100 10.15 -3.18 16.02
N LYS A 101 11.14 -2.46 15.47
CA LYS A 101 11.77 -1.35 16.21
C LYS A 101 10.79 -0.22 16.54
N MET A 102 9.84 0.03 15.65
CA MET A 102 8.80 1.02 15.86
C MET A 102 7.83 0.57 16.96
N GLY A 103 7.46 -0.70 16.99
CA GLY A 103 6.69 -1.30 18.07
C GLY A 103 7.36 -1.13 19.43
N GLU A 104 8.67 -1.43 19.51
CA GLU A 104 9.49 -1.28 20.71
C GLU A 104 9.56 0.18 21.22
N LEU A 105 9.35 1.19 20.38
CA LEU A 105 9.25 2.60 20.77
C LEU A 105 7.93 2.96 21.47
N GLY A 106 7.03 1.97 21.69
CA GLY A 106 5.78 2.14 22.43
C GLY A 106 4.51 2.03 21.59
N TYR A 107 4.61 1.90 20.25
CA TYR A 107 3.43 1.79 19.40
C TYR A 107 2.70 0.44 19.57
N ASP A 108 3.41 -0.64 19.91
CA ASP A 108 2.79 -1.92 20.26
C ASP A 108 1.94 -1.79 21.53
N ALA A 109 2.48 -1.18 22.57
CA ALA A 109 1.75 -0.95 23.81
C ALA A 109 0.49 -0.07 23.59
N MET A 110 0.56 0.89 22.66
CA MET A 110 -0.59 1.72 22.29
C MET A 110 -1.68 0.91 21.58
N ALA A 111 -1.30 0.04 20.63
CA ALA A 111 -2.23 -0.81 19.91
C ALA A 111 -2.88 -1.84 20.85
N ILE A 112 -2.09 -2.52 21.70
CA ILE A 112 -2.56 -3.50 22.70
C ILE A 112 -3.52 -2.85 23.71
N ARG A 113 -3.30 -1.60 24.07
CA ARG A 113 -4.22 -0.86 24.97
C ARG A 113 -5.64 -0.78 24.43
N LYS A 114 -5.80 -0.67 23.11
CA LYS A 114 -7.12 -0.65 22.44
C LYS A 114 -7.65 -2.07 22.20
N TYR A 115 -6.77 -3.01 21.92
CA TYR A 115 -7.08 -4.41 21.60
C TYR A 115 -6.50 -5.30 22.72
N SER A 116 -7.11 -5.19 23.90
CA SER A 116 -6.60 -5.81 25.15
C SER A 116 -6.62 -7.34 25.18
N GLU A 117 -7.26 -7.97 24.22
CA GLU A 117 -7.22 -9.41 23.98
C GLU A 117 -5.88 -9.89 23.38
N ILE A 118 -5.04 -8.95 22.89
CA ILE A 118 -3.74 -9.24 22.33
C ILE A 118 -2.66 -8.93 23.35
N GLU A 119 -1.85 -9.91 23.71
CA GLU A 119 -0.74 -9.74 24.64
C GLU A 119 0.54 -9.25 23.93
N ILE A 120 0.79 -9.73 22.71
CA ILE A 120 2.00 -9.44 21.93
C ILE A 120 1.62 -9.30 20.45
N ILE A 121 2.17 -8.30 19.78
CA ILE A 121 2.06 -8.13 18.33
C ILE A 121 3.19 -8.90 17.64
N ASN A 122 2.83 -9.81 16.74
CA ASN A 122 3.78 -10.55 15.92
C ASN A 122 4.19 -9.72 14.71
N HIS A 123 5.43 -9.27 14.66
CA HIS A 123 5.95 -8.50 13.54
C HIS A 123 6.36 -9.40 12.39
N ILE A 124 5.51 -9.49 11.37
CA ILE A 124 5.72 -10.34 10.21
C ILE A 124 5.88 -9.57 8.89
N HIS A 125 5.51 -8.27 8.88
CA HIS A 125 5.65 -7.47 7.67
C HIS A 125 7.09 -6.98 7.48
N THR A 126 7.54 -7.08 6.22
CA THR A 126 8.91 -6.74 5.79
C THR A 126 8.86 -5.82 4.56
N ALA A 127 10.01 -5.32 4.14
CA ALA A 127 10.12 -4.58 2.88
C ALA A 127 9.71 -5.40 1.64
N GLY A 128 9.74 -6.74 1.73
CA GLY A 128 9.39 -7.64 0.62
C GLY A 128 7.91 -7.92 0.49
N ASN A 129 7.14 -7.80 1.59
CA ASN A 129 5.70 -8.05 1.62
C ASN A 129 4.89 -6.79 1.98
N SER A 130 5.52 -5.62 1.91
CA SER A 130 4.89 -4.31 2.11
C SER A 130 4.93 -3.49 0.83
N SER A 131 4.06 -2.48 0.73
CA SER A 131 4.06 -1.54 -0.38
C SER A 131 5.35 -0.72 -0.40
N ALA A 132 5.94 -0.55 -1.57
CA ALA A 132 7.08 0.34 -1.75
C ALA A 132 6.65 1.81 -1.73
N ILE A 133 7.56 2.69 -1.28
CA ILE A 133 7.39 4.13 -1.42
C ILE A 133 7.85 4.49 -2.83
N VAL A 134 6.92 4.98 -3.65
CA VAL A 134 7.15 5.28 -5.07
C VAL A 134 6.40 6.53 -5.49
N ASP A 135 6.89 7.17 -6.54
CA ASP A 135 6.18 8.25 -7.21
C ASP A 135 5.22 7.67 -8.25
N GLY A 136 4.03 8.24 -8.34
CA GLY A 136 3.04 7.81 -9.32
C GLY A 136 1.97 8.87 -9.52
N ALA A 137 1.43 8.93 -10.73
CA ALA A 137 0.30 9.78 -11.07
C ALA A 137 -0.68 9.04 -11.96
N SER A 138 -1.96 9.31 -11.77
CA SER A 138 -3.01 8.75 -12.62
C SER A 138 -4.10 9.78 -12.90
N VAL A 139 -4.74 9.64 -14.05
CA VAL A 139 -5.88 10.48 -14.45
C VAL A 139 -7.04 9.56 -14.84
N VAL A 140 -8.22 9.86 -14.30
CA VAL A 140 -9.46 9.17 -14.65
C VAL A 140 -10.48 10.23 -15.10
N LEU A 141 -11.03 10.06 -16.31
CA LEU A 141 -12.08 10.92 -16.81
C LEU A 141 -13.45 10.34 -16.45
N ILE A 142 -14.22 11.11 -15.68
CA ILE A 142 -15.58 10.74 -15.23
C ILE A 142 -16.57 11.72 -15.86
N GLY A 143 -17.68 11.21 -16.39
CA GLY A 143 -18.71 12.03 -16.99
C GLY A 143 -20.01 11.26 -17.21
N SER A 144 -21.07 11.96 -17.66
CA SER A 144 -22.30 11.30 -18.06
C SER A 144 -22.12 10.49 -19.35
N GLY A 145 -22.88 9.40 -19.50
CA GLY A 145 -22.82 8.58 -20.71
C GLY A 145 -23.19 9.37 -21.99
N ASN A 146 -24.08 10.38 -21.87
CA ASN A 146 -24.43 11.27 -22.99
C ASN A 146 -23.24 12.10 -23.43
N LYS A 147 -22.57 12.75 -22.47
CA LYS A 147 -21.40 13.58 -22.76
C LYS A 147 -20.23 12.77 -23.34
N GLY A 148 -20.03 11.56 -22.83
CA GLY A 148 -19.03 10.65 -23.40
C GLY A 148 -19.30 10.36 -24.88
N ARG A 149 -20.55 10.07 -25.24
CA ARG A 149 -20.96 9.84 -26.66
C ARG A 149 -20.75 11.08 -27.54
N GLU A 150 -21.16 12.27 -27.05
CA GLU A 150 -20.92 13.52 -27.80
C GLU A 150 -19.44 13.75 -28.12
N LEU A 151 -18.55 13.36 -27.19
CA LEU A 151 -17.10 13.49 -27.35
C LEU A 151 -16.44 12.31 -28.09
N GLY A 152 -17.22 11.36 -28.60
CA GLY A 152 -16.68 10.17 -29.26
C GLY A 152 -15.94 9.20 -28.34
N LEU A 153 -16.14 9.28 -27.03
CA LEU A 153 -15.45 8.46 -26.03
C LEU A 153 -16.24 7.18 -25.76
N SER A 154 -15.52 6.07 -25.67
CA SER A 154 -16.07 4.77 -25.26
C SER A 154 -15.96 4.60 -23.74
N PRO A 155 -17.07 4.45 -23.00
CA PRO A 155 -17.02 4.22 -21.57
C PRO A 155 -16.33 2.90 -21.26
N LYS A 156 -15.45 2.91 -20.24
CA LYS A 156 -14.73 1.71 -19.77
C LYS A 156 -15.49 0.99 -18.66
N ALA A 157 -16.19 1.76 -17.82
CA ALA A 157 -16.98 1.25 -16.70
C ALA A 157 -18.12 2.21 -16.39
N LYS A 158 -19.08 1.76 -15.56
CA LYS A 158 -20.16 2.56 -15.00
C LYS A 158 -20.05 2.52 -13.47
N ILE A 159 -20.10 3.68 -12.83
CA ILE A 159 -20.24 3.74 -11.37
C ILE A 159 -21.68 3.36 -11.04
N ILE A 160 -21.87 2.26 -10.33
CA ILE A 160 -23.20 1.73 -9.97
C ILE A 160 -23.67 2.32 -8.64
N SER A 161 -22.78 2.39 -7.66
CA SER A 161 -23.07 2.91 -6.32
C SER A 161 -21.83 3.47 -5.67
N ALA A 162 -22.03 4.29 -4.66
CA ALA A 162 -20.99 4.76 -3.76
C ALA A 162 -21.54 4.68 -2.33
N ALA A 163 -20.65 4.37 -1.39
CA ALA A 163 -20.95 4.40 0.04
C ALA A 163 -19.80 5.07 0.78
N THR A 164 -20.14 5.82 1.81
CA THR A 164 -19.17 6.47 2.70
C THR A 164 -19.44 6.02 4.13
N VAL A 165 -18.38 5.68 4.85
CA VAL A 165 -18.45 5.34 6.27
C VAL A 165 -17.34 6.09 7.01
N SER A 166 -17.64 6.49 8.25
CA SER A 166 -16.69 7.09 9.17
C SER A 166 -16.80 6.37 10.50
N THR A 167 -15.65 5.97 11.06
CA THR A 167 -15.56 5.30 12.36
C THR A 167 -14.51 6.00 13.21
N ASP A 168 -14.45 5.66 14.49
CA ASP A 168 -13.35 6.08 15.35
C ASP A 168 -12.02 5.50 14.82
N PRO A 169 -10.93 6.26 14.99
CA PRO A 169 -9.58 5.82 14.61
C PRO A 169 -9.16 4.53 15.31
#